data_6bf847253cfc4e55a4004a2c1d7edc8d
#
_entry.id   6bf847253cfc4e55a4004a2c1d7edc8d
#
_cell.length_a   1.000
_cell.length_b   1.000
_cell.length_c   1.000
_cell.angle_alpha   90.00
_cell.angle_beta   90.00
_cell.angle_gamma   90.00
#
_symmetry.space_group_name_H-M   'P 1'
#
loop_
_entity.id
_entity.type
_entity.pdbx_description
1 polymer ?
#
loop_
_entity_poly.entity_id
_entity_poly.type
_entity_poly.pdbx_seq_one_letter_code
_entity_poly.pdbx_strand_id
1 'polypeptide(L)'
;TGTMPRLTDATKAARRAQILEAAINCFLERGYINTSMSDIIKASGLSSGSIYSHFSGKEDILIGSIKERLNHLKEFCGTFPEGSGPQDILETIYTNQLVNENFSAMLYLRLEALHAPKIAKATTEVISLLQDLITKTLTPWAIEQLSVLHEINPDPKQRTPEQEALIADYARDTTDALMMIFQGYMLRSFFGTPEEKDHLYRVALALLPE
;
A
#
# COMPACT_ATOMS: atom_id res chain seq x y z
N THR A 1 44.98 9.08 14.57
CA THR A 1 43.89 9.46 13.66
C THR A 1 43.25 8.18 13.16
N GLY A 2 42.28 7.63 13.94
CA GLY A 2 41.53 6.45 13.56
C GLY A 2 40.46 6.84 12.54
N THR A 3 40.55 6.35 11.31
CA THR A 3 39.52 6.40 10.32
C THR A 3 38.34 5.56 10.82
N MET A 4 37.18 6.22 11.09
CA MET A 4 35.94 5.51 11.39
C MET A 4 35.65 4.50 10.26
N PRO A 5 35.37 3.22 10.58
CA PRO A 5 35.04 2.25 9.56
C PRO A 5 33.82 2.72 8.76
N ARG A 6 33.95 2.74 7.44
CA ARG A 6 32.81 3.03 6.54
C ARG A 6 31.72 1.98 6.82
N LEU A 7 30.54 2.44 7.21
CA LEU A 7 29.36 1.56 7.38
C LEU A 7 29.12 0.78 6.10
N THR A 8 28.92 -0.53 6.21
CA THR A 8 28.52 -1.37 5.07
C THR A 8 27.12 -0.95 4.60
N ASP A 9 26.78 -1.20 3.34
CA ASP A 9 25.46 -0.84 2.80
C ASP A 9 24.34 -1.59 3.54
N ALA A 10 24.57 -2.83 4.00
CA ALA A 10 23.65 -3.57 4.86
C ALA A 10 23.41 -2.86 6.21
N THR A 11 24.47 -2.33 6.83
CA THR A 11 24.33 -1.59 8.10
C THR A 11 23.59 -0.27 7.92
N LYS A 12 23.76 0.41 6.78
CA LYS A 12 23.00 1.63 6.44
C LYS A 12 21.53 1.33 6.24
N ALA A 13 21.21 0.25 5.50
CA ALA A 13 19.83 -0.18 5.28
C ALA A 13 19.13 -0.54 6.61
N ALA A 14 19.78 -1.31 7.48
CA ALA A 14 19.25 -1.67 8.79
C ALA A 14 18.98 -0.42 9.67
N ARG A 15 19.90 0.55 9.70
CA ARG A 15 19.70 1.81 10.45
C ARG A 15 18.58 2.65 9.87
N ARG A 16 18.47 2.71 8.53
CA ARG A 16 17.37 3.39 7.86
C ARG A 16 16.02 2.78 8.26
N ALA A 17 15.88 1.46 8.21
CA ALA A 17 14.66 0.75 8.62
C ALA A 17 14.33 1.03 10.10
N GLN A 18 15.30 0.99 11.00
CA GLN A 18 15.13 1.30 12.43
C GLN A 18 14.61 2.73 12.67
N ILE A 19 15.10 3.71 11.90
CA ILE A 19 14.63 5.11 11.99
C ILE A 19 13.16 5.20 11.52
N LEU A 20 12.83 4.56 10.39
CA LEU A 20 11.49 4.59 9.82
C LEU A 20 10.46 3.94 10.76
N GLU A 21 10.79 2.79 11.34
CA GLU A 21 9.94 2.09 12.31
C GLU A 21 9.70 2.93 13.57
N ALA A 22 10.75 3.47 14.16
CA ALA A 22 10.64 4.34 15.35
C ALA A 22 9.78 5.58 15.06
N ALA A 23 9.94 6.18 13.88
CA ALA A 23 9.19 7.37 13.51
C ALA A 23 7.70 7.06 13.28
N ILE A 24 7.37 5.96 12.60
CA ILE A 24 5.97 5.55 12.40
C ILE A 24 5.28 5.32 13.75
N ASN A 25 5.92 4.64 14.68
CA ASN A 25 5.36 4.42 16.01
C ASN A 25 5.10 5.75 16.74
N CYS A 26 6.03 6.69 16.68
CA CYS A 26 5.83 8.03 17.25
C CYS A 26 4.65 8.78 16.56
N PHE A 27 4.54 8.69 15.24
CA PHE A 27 3.46 9.34 14.49
C PHE A 27 2.09 8.73 14.81
N LEU A 28 2.00 7.42 14.98
CA LEU A 28 0.76 6.73 15.36
C LEU A 28 0.33 7.05 16.78
N GLU A 29 1.28 7.14 17.73
CA GLU A 29 0.98 7.41 19.14
C GLU A 29 0.59 8.87 19.39
N ARG A 30 1.25 9.83 18.75
CA ARG A 30 1.17 11.26 19.12
C ARG A 30 0.66 12.15 18.01
N GLY A 31 0.56 11.64 16.81
CA GLY A 31 0.32 12.42 15.59
C GLY A 31 1.60 13.02 15.00
N TYR A 32 1.59 13.28 13.69
CA TYR A 32 2.74 13.86 12.99
C TYR A 32 3.12 15.25 13.52
N ILE A 33 2.12 16.11 13.75
CA ILE A 33 2.33 17.50 14.20
C ILE A 33 3.04 17.52 15.56
N ASN A 34 2.60 16.67 16.49
CA ASN A 34 3.10 16.63 17.86
C ASN A 34 4.38 15.79 18.05
N THR A 35 4.87 15.12 17.00
CA THR A 35 6.11 14.37 17.02
C THR A 35 7.26 15.27 16.60
N SER A 36 8.28 15.35 17.45
CA SER A 36 9.53 16.08 17.16
C SER A 36 10.64 15.13 16.66
N MET A 37 11.68 15.70 16.06
CA MET A 37 12.89 14.93 15.73
C MET A 37 13.55 14.34 17.00
N SER A 38 13.46 15.03 18.13
CA SER A 38 13.97 14.52 19.42
C SER A 38 13.24 13.27 19.88
N ASP A 39 11.93 13.19 19.66
CA ASP A 39 11.13 11.99 19.98
C ASP A 39 11.58 10.80 19.12
N ILE A 40 11.78 11.02 17.82
CA ILE A 40 12.25 9.98 16.90
C ILE A 40 13.66 9.52 17.26
N ILE A 41 14.57 10.44 17.58
CA ILE A 41 15.94 10.13 18.05
C ILE A 41 15.87 9.24 19.28
N LYS A 42 15.07 9.63 20.27
CA LYS A 42 14.90 8.87 21.50
C LYS A 42 14.32 7.48 21.26
N ALA A 43 13.26 7.39 20.45
CA ALA A 43 12.57 6.15 20.15
C ALA A 43 13.45 5.18 19.33
N SER A 44 14.24 5.70 18.39
CA SER A 44 15.14 4.88 17.57
C SER A 44 16.37 4.34 18.31
N GLY A 45 16.75 4.94 19.45
CA GLY A 45 17.99 4.61 20.15
C GLY A 45 19.26 4.98 19.39
N LEU A 46 19.16 5.73 18.30
CA LEU A 46 20.30 6.17 17.48
C LEU A 46 20.73 7.59 17.83
N SER A 47 22.00 7.93 17.53
CA SER A 47 22.47 9.29 17.69
C SER A 47 21.83 10.24 16.68
N SER A 48 21.68 11.51 17.05
CA SER A 48 21.22 12.58 16.17
C SER A 48 22.00 12.60 14.85
N GLY A 49 23.33 12.53 14.89
CA GLY A 49 24.17 12.50 13.69
C GLY A 49 23.88 11.28 12.78
N SER A 50 23.55 10.12 13.37
CA SER A 50 23.17 8.95 12.60
C SER A 50 21.85 9.20 11.84
N ILE A 51 20.84 9.77 12.49
CA ILE A 51 19.55 10.06 11.85
C ILE A 51 19.69 11.10 10.74
N TYR A 52 20.36 12.23 11.02
CA TYR A 52 20.56 13.29 10.02
C TYR A 52 21.48 12.89 8.86
N SER A 53 22.26 11.80 8.98
CA SER A 53 22.98 11.22 7.85
C SER A 53 22.07 10.47 6.85
N HIS A 54 20.86 10.09 7.26
CA HIS A 54 19.88 9.36 6.45
C HIS A 54 18.72 10.24 5.99
N PHE A 55 18.30 11.21 6.80
CA PHE A 55 17.09 12.00 6.56
C PHE A 55 17.33 13.47 6.95
N SER A 56 16.85 14.38 6.13
CA SER A 56 16.98 15.82 6.34
C SER A 56 16.05 16.35 7.44
N GLY A 57 15.00 15.63 7.79
CA GLY A 57 14.03 16.01 8.81
C GLY A 57 12.81 15.09 8.85
N LYS A 58 11.84 15.46 9.67
CA LYS A 58 10.62 14.69 9.95
C LYS A 58 9.78 14.38 8.71
N GLU A 59 9.65 15.35 7.80
CA GLU A 59 8.92 15.19 6.53
C GLU A 59 9.62 14.14 5.63
N ASP A 60 10.95 14.18 5.54
CA ASP A 60 11.74 13.25 4.74
C ASP A 60 11.65 11.81 5.30
N ILE A 61 11.62 11.67 6.62
CA ILE A 61 11.38 10.39 7.29
C ILE A 61 9.99 9.87 6.95
N LEU A 62 8.95 10.69 7.01
CA LEU A 62 7.59 10.28 6.68
C LEU A 62 7.46 9.83 5.21
N ILE A 63 8.04 10.58 4.27
CA ILE A 63 8.10 10.20 2.86
C ILE A 63 8.88 8.88 2.68
N GLY A 64 9.99 8.71 3.40
CA GLY A 64 10.74 7.46 3.43
C GLY A 64 9.91 6.27 3.92
N SER A 65 9.10 6.48 4.95
CA SER A 65 8.18 5.46 5.49
C SER A 65 7.08 5.07 4.49
N ILE A 66 6.54 6.05 3.76
CA ILE A 66 5.55 5.81 2.69
C ILE A 66 6.16 4.91 1.60
N LYS A 67 7.38 5.22 1.16
CA LYS A 67 8.08 4.47 0.12
C LYS A 67 8.47 3.06 0.56
N GLU A 68 8.89 2.89 1.80
CA GLU A 68 9.24 1.57 2.35
C GLU A 68 8.01 0.66 2.38
N ARG A 69 6.87 1.21 2.77
CA ARG A 69 5.60 0.49 2.78
C ARG A 69 5.17 0.01 1.38
N LEU A 70 5.51 0.76 0.33
CA LEU A 70 5.27 0.33 -1.04
C LEU A 70 6.04 -0.97 -1.39
N ASN A 71 7.26 -1.15 -0.87
CA ASN A 71 8.02 -2.37 -1.11
C ASN A 71 7.32 -3.59 -0.51
N HIS A 72 6.82 -3.48 0.73
CA HIS A 72 6.03 -4.53 1.36
C HIS A 72 4.72 -4.83 0.60
N LEU A 73 4.06 -3.80 0.08
CA LEU A 73 2.86 -3.98 -0.75
C LEU A 73 3.18 -4.67 -2.08
N LYS A 74 4.31 -4.39 -2.72
CA LYS A 74 4.77 -5.10 -3.93
C LYS A 74 5.02 -6.57 -3.66
N GLU A 75 5.71 -6.89 -2.56
CA GLU A 75 5.95 -8.27 -2.14
C GLU A 75 4.63 -8.98 -1.88
N PHE A 76 3.72 -8.34 -1.16
CA PHE A 76 2.37 -8.87 -0.90
C PHE A 76 1.57 -9.10 -2.20
N CYS A 77 1.52 -8.13 -3.12
CA CYS A 77 0.84 -8.31 -4.40
C CYS A 77 1.48 -9.44 -5.24
N GLY A 78 2.77 -9.68 -5.09
CA GLY A 78 3.47 -10.81 -5.72
C GLY A 78 3.08 -12.19 -5.16
N THR A 79 2.35 -12.27 -4.05
CA THR A 79 1.88 -13.55 -3.47
C THR A 79 0.53 -14.02 -4.02
N PHE A 80 -0.20 -13.18 -4.76
CA PHE A 80 -1.47 -13.58 -5.35
C PHE A 80 -1.26 -14.63 -6.44
N PRO A 81 -2.04 -15.72 -6.44
CA PRO A 81 -2.03 -16.69 -7.53
C PRO A 81 -2.38 -16.05 -8.87
N GLU A 82 -1.83 -16.60 -9.95
CA GLU A 82 -2.22 -16.20 -11.30
C GLU A 82 -3.71 -16.48 -11.54
N GLY A 83 -4.44 -15.52 -12.11
CA GLY A 83 -5.88 -15.63 -12.33
C GLY A 83 -6.74 -15.26 -11.11
N SER A 84 -6.15 -14.80 -10.02
CA SER A 84 -6.93 -14.30 -8.87
C SER A 84 -7.90 -13.22 -9.30
N GLY A 85 -9.18 -13.41 -8.95
CA GLY A 85 -10.23 -12.42 -9.14
C GLY A 85 -10.27 -11.37 -8.02
N PRO A 86 -11.13 -10.36 -8.16
CA PRO A 86 -11.22 -9.28 -7.16
C PRO A 86 -11.71 -9.77 -5.79
N GLN A 87 -12.54 -10.81 -5.73
CA GLN A 87 -12.97 -11.42 -4.48
C GLN A 87 -11.81 -12.14 -3.77
N ASP A 88 -10.99 -12.90 -4.50
CA ASP A 88 -9.79 -13.59 -3.96
C ASP A 88 -8.79 -12.59 -3.37
N ILE A 89 -8.59 -11.46 -4.06
CA ILE A 89 -7.71 -10.40 -3.60
C ILE A 89 -8.27 -9.78 -2.31
N LEU A 90 -9.58 -9.47 -2.27
CA LEU A 90 -10.21 -8.90 -1.08
C LEU A 90 -10.13 -9.86 0.12
N GLU A 91 -10.39 -11.16 -0.09
CA GLU A 91 -10.29 -12.18 0.95
C GLU A 91 -8.87 -12.30 1.50
N THR A 92 -7.87 -12.32 0.62
CA THR A 92 -6.47 -12.36 1.01
C THR A 92 -6.07 -11.13 1.81
N ILE A 93 -6.54 -9.94 1.41
CA ILE A 93 -6.32 -8.69 2.15
C ILE A 93 -7.01 -8.74 3.51
N TYR A 94 -8.27 -9.22 3.57
CA TYR A 94 -9.05 -9.31 4.80
C TYR A 94 -8.40 -10.23 5.83
N THR A 95 -7.86 -11.35 5.40
CA THR A 95 -7.19 -12.33 6.28
C THR A 95 -5.76 -11.91 6.66
N ASN A 96 -5.18 -10.93 5.97
CA ASN A 96 -3.82 -10.47 6.24
C ASN A 96 -3.75 -9.47 7.38
N GLN A 97 -3.25 -9.92 8.53
CA GLN A 97 -3.12 -9.10 9.74
C GLN A 97 -2.25 -7.85 9.52
N LEU A 98 -1.20 -7.93 8.72
CA LEU A 98 -0.31 -6.78 8.45
C LEU A 98 -1.05 -5.63 7.74
N VAL A 99 -2.00 -5.93 6.86
CA VAL A 99 -2.82 -4.90 6.21
C VAL A 99 -3.72 -4.22 7.22
N ASN A 100 -4.36 -5.01 8.09
CA ASN A 100 -5.26 -4.50 9.13
C ASN A 100 -4.55 -3.63 10.16
N GLU A 101 -3.38 -4.03 10.64
CA GLU A 101 -2.56 -3.25 11.58
C GLU A 101 -2.05 -1.93 10.96
N ASN A 102 -1.81 -1.91 9.67
CA ASN A 102 -1.26 -0.75 8.97
C ASN A 102 -2.33 0.24 8.48
N PHE A 103 -3.62 -0.08 8.60
CA PHE A 103 -4.68 0.80 8.10
C PHE A 103 -4.70 2.16 8.79
N SER A 104 -4.55 2.21 10.11
CA SER A 104 -4.51 3.46 10.87
C SER A 104 -3.41 4.40 10.36
N ALA A 105 -2.23 3.84 10.03
CA ALA A 105 -1.13 4.60 9.47
C ALA A 105 -1.47 5.13 8.06
N MET A 106 -2.15 4.35 7.22
CA MET A 106 -2.59 4.79 5.88
C MET A 106 -3.61 5.91 5.96
N LEU A 107 -4.60 5.79 6.85
CA LEU A 107 -5.59 6.83 7.05
C LEU A 107 -4.94 8.12 7.56
N TYR A 108 -4.04 7.99 8.54
CA TYR A 108 -3.29 9.10 9.10
C TYR A 108 -2.47 9.83 8.02
N LEU A 109 -1.74 9.12 7.17
CA LEU A 109 -0.96 9.68 6.07
C LEU A 109 -1.84 10.46 5.07
N ARG A 110 -3.06 10.00 4.81
CA ARG A 110 -4.01 10.71 3.94
C ARG A 110 -4.48 12.03 4.54
N LEU A 111 -4.71 12.07 5.86
CA LEU A 111 -5.06 13.31 6.56
C LEU A 111 -3.91 14.31 6.53
N GLU A 112 -2.68 13.88 6.77
CA GLU A 112 -1.50 14.75 6.67
C GLU A 112 -1.26 15.27 5.25
N ALA A 113 -1.58 14.47 4.23
CA ALA A 113 -1.46 14.86 2.83
C ALA A 113 -2.32 16.07 2.47
N LEU A 114 -3.44 16.31 3.19
CA LEU A 114 -4.28 17.50 2.98
C LEU A 114 -3.55 18.83 3.24
N HIS A 115 -2.52 18.80 4.07
CA HIS A 115 -1.81 20.00 4.52
C HIS A 115 -0.33 20.05 4.11
N ALA A 116 0.19 18.99 3.48
CA ALA A 116 1.59 18.84 3.13
C ALA A 116 1.77 18.39 1.67
N PRO A 117 2.04 19.29 0.71
CA PRO A 117 2.10 18.96 -0.72
C PRO A 117 3.08 17.85 -1.10
N LYS A 118 4.23 17.77 -0.42
CA LYS A 118 5.21 16.69 -0.67
C LYS A 118 4.70 15.34 -0.20
N ILE A 119 4.00 15.30 0.94
CA ILE A 119 3.36 14.08 1.45
C ILE A 119 2.22 13.67 0.52
N ALA A 120 1.41 14.61 0.06
CA ALA A 120 0.36 14.38 -0.93
C ALA A 120 0.92 13.74 -2.20
N LYS A 121 2.00 14.31 -2.75
CA LYS A 121 2.67 13.75 -3.93
C LYS A 121 3.16 12.32 -3.71
N ALA A 122 3.88 12.07 -2.61
CA ALA A 122 4.39 10.73 -2.28
C ALA A 122 3.26 9.72 -2.08
N THR A 123 2.17 10.12 -1.43
CA THR A 123 0.99 9.26 -1.22
C THR A 123 0.29 8.94 -2.54
N THR A 124 0.13 9.92 -3.43
CA THR A 124 -0.46 9.71 -4.76
C THR A 124 0.40 8.77 -5.60
N GLU A 125 1.72 8.94 -5.60
CA GLU A 125 2.64 8.03 -6.30
C GLU A 125 2.49 6.58 -5.82
N VAL A 126 2.39 6.36 -4.51
CA VAL A 126 2.19 5.02 -3.93
C VAL A 126 0.84 4.43 -4.31
N ILE A 127 -0.24 5.22 -4.26
CA ILE A 127 -1.58 4.76 -4.66
C ILE A 127 -1.59 4.37 -6.14
N SER A 128 -1.00 5.17 -7.02
CA SER A 128 -0.91 4.88 -8.44
C SER A 128 -0.14 3.59 -8.73
N LEU A 129 1.00 3.40 -8.06
CA LEU A 129 1.79 2.18 -8.21
C LEU A 129 1.06 0.93 -7.67
N LEU A 130 0.31 1.06 -6.57
CA LEU A 130 -0.52 -0.02 -6.04
C LEU A 130 -1.66 -0.36 -7.01
N GLN A 131 -2.31 0.65 -7.58
CA GLN A 131 -3.34 0.48 -8.61
C GLN A 131 -2.78 -0.29 -9.82
N ASP A 132 -1.61 0.08 -10.32
CA ASP A 132 -0.96 -0.61 -11.45
C ASP A 132 -0.62 -2.07 -11.10
N LEU A 133 -0.15 -2.34 -9.88
CA LEU A 133 0.15 -3.70 -9.42
C LEU A 133 -1.12 -4.57 -9.36
N ILE A 134 -2.20 -4.07 -8.77
CA ILE A 134 -3.48 -4.79 -8.67
C ILE A 134 -4.08 -5.00 -10.06
N THR A 135 -4.06 -3.98 -10.93
CA THR A 135 -4.54 -4.09 -12.31
C THR A 135 -3.80 -5.20 -13.07
N LYS A 136 -2.48 -5.26 -12.92
CA LYS A 136 -1.67 -6.32 -13.51
C LYS A 136 -2.04 -7.69 -12.97
N THR A 137 -2.32 -7.82 -11.68
CA THR A 137 -2.75 -9.06 -11.04
C THR A 137 -4.11 -9.52 -11.56
N LEU A 138 -5.05 -8.58 -11.76
CA LEU A 138 -6.40 -8.85 -12.26
C LEU A 138 -6.49 -9.09 -13.78
N THR A 139 -5.46 -8.72 -14.55
CA THR A 139 -5.50 -8.84 -16.02
C THR A 139 -5.78 -10.27 -16.52
N PRO A 140 -5.16 -11.35 -15.99
CA PRO A 140 -5.46 -12.71 -16.42
C PRO A 140 -6.93 -13.11 -16.15
N TRP A 141 -7.46 -12.75 -14.97
CA TRP A 141 -8.87 -12.95 -14.63
C TRP A 141 -9.79 -12.17 -15.58
N ALA A 142 -9.50 -10.90 -15.87
CA ALA A 142 -10.27 -10.08 -16.80
C ALA A 142 -10.34 -10.70 -18.21
N ILE A 143 -9.23 -11.28 -18.68
CA ILE A 143 -9.16 -12.00 -19.95
C ILE A 143 -10.11 -13.21 -19.93
N GLU A 144 -10.11 -13.98 -18.85
CA GLU A 144 -10.99 -15.15 -18.69
C GLU A 144 -12.46 -14.73 -18.73
N GLN A 145 -12.85 -13.72 -17.94
CA GLN A 145 -14.23 -13.21 -17.91
C GLN A 145 -14.71 -12.74 -19.29
N LEU A 146 -13.91 -11.89 -19.96
CA LEU A 146 -14.28 -11.36 -21.28
C LEU A 146 -14.28 -12.45 -22.37
N SER A 147 -13.44 -13.48 -22.23
CA SER A 147 -13.45 -14.64 -23.14
C SER A 147 -14.74 -15.49 -22.99
N VAL A 148 -15.19 -15.69 -21.76
CA VAL A 148 -16.48 -16.40 -21.47
C VAL A 148 -17.67 -15.63 -22.04
N LEU A 149 -17.63 -14.29 -21.97
CA LEU A 149 -18.66 -13.42 -22.54
C LEU A 149 -18.58 -13.28 -24.06
N HIS A 150 -17.58 -13.91 -24.70
CA HIS A 150 -17.30 -13.82 -26.15
C HIS A 150 -17.00 -12.39 -26.65
N GLU A 151 -16.55 -11.52 -25.77
CA GLU A 151 -16.21 -10.13 -26.11
C GLU A 151 -14.78 -10.00 -26.66
N ILE A 152 -13.91 -10.96 -26.35
CA ILE A 152 -12.53 -11.00 -26.83
C ILE A 152 -12.13 -12.36 -27.39
N ASN A 153 -11.09 -12.38 -28.24
CA ASN A 153 -10.47 -13.63 -28.67
C ASN A 153 -9.57 -14.19 -27.55
N PRO A 154 -9.71 -15.46 -27.16
CA PRO A 154 -8.85 -16.08 -26.13
C PRO A 154 -7.38 -16.16 -26.57
N ASP A 155 -7.08 -16.30 -27.88
CA ASP A 155 -5.72 -16.31 -28.40
C ASP A 155 -5.16 -14.88 -28.45
N PRO A 156 -4.11 -14.54 -27.66
CA PRO A 156 -3.53 -13.21 -27.64
C PRO A 156 -3.03 -12.73 -29.01
N LYS A 157 -2.61 -13.65 -29.89
CA LYS A 157 -2.10 -13.32 -31.22
C LYS A 157 -3.19 -12.89 -32.20
N GLN A 158 -4.44 -13.16 -31.87
CA GLN A 158 -5.62 -12.88 -32.71
C GLN A 158 -6.46 -11.72 -32.15
N ARG A 159 -6.06 -11.10 -31.05
CA ARG A 159 -6.74 -9.95 -30.47
C ARG A 159 -6.52 -8.70 -31.30
N THR A 160 -7.58 -7.93 -31.45
CA THR A 160 -7.50 -6.59 -32.02
C THR A 160 -7.04 -5.56 -30.97
N PRO A 161 -6.53 -4.39 -31.41
CA PRO A 161 -6.21 -3.31 -30.47
C PRO A 161 -7.40 -2.89 -29.59
N GLU A 162 -8.62 -2.96 -30.11
CA GLU A 162 -9.85 -2.65 -29.37
C GLU A 162 -10.11 -3.69 -28.28
N GLN A 163 -9.85 -4.97 -28.54
CA GLN A 163 -9.98 -6.04 -27.55
C GLN A 163 -8.91 -5.93 -26.45
N GLU A 164 -7.69 -5.56 -26.79
CA GLU A 164 -6.65 -5.29 -25.79
C GLU A 164 -7.00 -4.06 -24.92
N ALA A 165 -7.57 -3.01 -25.52
CA ALA A 165 -8.05 -1.85 -24.77
C ALA A 165 -9.20 -2.24 -23.83
N LEU A 166 -10.17 -3.07 -24.28
CA LEU A 166 -11.26 -3.55 -23.45
C LEU A 166 -10.76 -4.35 -22.23
N ILE A 167 -9.74 -5.20 -22.43
CA ILE A 167 -9.12 -5.94 -21.31
C ILE A 167 -8.51 -4.97 -20.31
N ALA A 168 -7.74 -3.98 -20.79
CA ALA A 168 -7.06 -3.01 -19.95
C ALA A 168 -8.06 -2.16 -19.15
N ASP A 169 -9.12 -1.69 -19.80
CA ASP A 169 -10.18 -0.89 -19.16
C ASP A 169 -10.94 -1.72 -18.13
N TYR A 170 -11.34 -2.95 -18.46
CA TYR A 170 -12.08 -3.83 -17.55
C TYR A 170 -11.26 -4.18 -16.30
N ALA A 171 -9.97 -4.51 -16.47
CA ALA A 171 -9.08 -4.78 -15.35
C ALA A 171 -8.85 -3.54 -14.47
N ARG A 172 -8.74 -2.36 -15.08
CA ARG A 172 -8.56 -1.08 -14.37
C ARG A 172 -9.83 -0.68 -13.61
N ASP A 173 -10.98 -0.74 -14.23
CA ASP A 173 -12.27 -0.41 -13.61
C ASP A 173 -12.55 -1.35 -12.42
N THR A 174 -12.25 -2.65 -12.57
CA THR A 174 -12.36 -3.63 -11.49
C THR A 174 -11.37 -3.31 -10.35
N THR A 175 -10.14 -2.90 -10.67
CA THR A 175 -9.16 -2.44 -9.68
C THR A 175 -9.69 -1.24 -8.89
N ASP A 176 -10.24 -0.25 -9.58
CA ASP A 176 -10.77 0.95 -8.94
C ASP A 176 -11.97 0.62 -8.04
N ALA A 177 -12.87 -0.25 -8.51
CA ALA A 177 -13.98 -0.74 -7.69
C ALA A 177 -13.50 -1.48 -6.44
N LEU A 178 -12.53 -2.40 -6.59
CA LEU A 178 -11.92 -3.13 -5.46
C LEU A 178 -11.28 -2.16 -4.45
N MET A 179 -10.51 -1.20 -4.92
CA MET A 179 -9.85 -0.21 -4.06
C MET A 179 -10.85 0.67 -3.32
N MET A 180 -11.92 1.13 -3.99
CA MET A 180 -12.99 1.91 -3.36
C MET A 180 -13.74 1.10 -2.30
N ILE A 181 -14.12 -0.14 -2.62
CA ILE A 181 -14.82 -1.05 -1.71
C ILE A 181 -13.94 -1.35 -0.50
N PHE A 182 -12.68 -1.70 -0.71
CA PHE A 182 -11.73 -1.96 0.37
C PHE A 182 -11.55 -0.75 1.28
N GLN A 183 -11.38 0.45 0.72
CA GLN A 183 -11.22 1.67 1.50
C GLN A 183 -12.47 2.00 2.32
N GLY A 184 -13.66 1.84 1.72
CA GLY A 184 -14.93 2.04 2.40
C GLY A 184 -15.15 1.02 3.53
N TYR A 185 -14.84 -0.25 3.26
CA TYR A 185 -14.85 -1.32 4.26
C TYR A 185 -13.93 -0.99 5.43
N MET A 186 -12.66 -0.66 5.16
CA MET A 186 -11.67 -0.37 6.19
C MET A 186 -12.07 0.83 7.05
N LEU A 187 -12.56 1.91 6.43
CA LEU A 187 -12.99 3.10 7.16
C LEU A 187 -14.17 2.80 8.11
N ARG A 188 -15.15 2.04 7.64
CA ARG A 188 -16.33 1.67 8.44
C ARG A 188 -15.99 0.65 9.51
N SER A 189 -15.17 -0.35 9.20
CA SER A 189 -14.80 -1.42 10.13
C SER A 189 -13.89 -0.93 11.26
N PHE A 190 -13.19 0.21 11.08
CA PHE A 190 -12.28 0.76 12.10
C PHE A 190 -12.97 1.03 13.43
N PHE A 191 -14.22 1.48 13.39
CA PHE A 191 -15.03 1.79 14.58
C PHE A 191 -16.10 0.72 14.89
N GLY A 192 -16.17 -0.35 14.07
CA GLY A 192 -17.21 -1.37 14.16
C GLY A 192 -16.92 -2.48 15.16
N THR A 193 -17.98 -3.15 15.62
CA THR A 193 -17.89 -4.40 16.36
C THR A 193 -17.41 -5.55 15.44
N PRO A 194 -16.95 -6.70 15.99
CA PRO A 194 -16.61 -7.87 15.18
C PRO A 194 -17.74 -8.30 14.24
N GLU A 195 -18.99 -8.31 14.71
CA GLU A 195 -20.16 -8.72 13.93
C GLU A 195 -20.43 -7.73 12.78
N GLU A 196 -20.24 -6.43 13.01
CA GLU A 196 -20.35 -5.40 11.97
C GLU A 196 -19.25 -5.55 10.93
N LYS A 197 -18.02 -5.88 11.31
CA LYS A 197 -16.90 -6.13 10.40
C LYS A 197 -17.19 -7.31 9.50
N ASP A 198 -17.66 -8.42 10.03
CA ASP A 198 -18.03 -9.61 9.27
C ASP A 198 -19.19 -9.32 8.30
N HIS A 199 -20.18 -8.54 8.73
CA HIS A 199 -21.27 -8.11 7.87
C HIS A 199 -20.75 -7.25 6.71
N LEU A 200 -19.95 -6.23 7.00
CA LEU A 200 -19.37 -5.34 6.00
C LEU A 200 -18.47 -6.08 5.02
N TYR A 201 -17.72 -7.07 5.48
CA TYR A 201 -16.88 -7.91 4.63
C TYR A 201 -17.73 -8.72 3.63
N ARG A 202 -18.81 -9.37 4.08
CA ARG A 202 -19.75 -10.08 3.19
C ARG A 202 -20.39 -9.16 2.16
N VAL A 203 -20.75 -7.93 2.56
CA VAL A 203 -21.28 -6.92 1.64
C VAL A 203 -20.22 -6.51 0.62
N ALA A 204 -18.97 -6.30 1.06
CA ALA A 204 -17.88 -5.96 0.17
C ALA A 204 -17.61 -7.05 -0.88
N LEU A 205 -17.61 -8.33 -0.47
CA LEU A 205 -17.48 -9.45 -1.39
C LEU A 205 -18.62 -9.49 -2.40
N ALA A 206 -19.88 -9.31 -1.97
CA ALA A 206 -21.04 -9.37 -2.84
C ALA A 206 -21.12 -8.22 -3.87
N LEU A 207 -20.36 -7.15 -3.67
CA LEU A 207 -20.29 -6.02 -4.62
C LEU A 207 -19.21 -6.22 -5.70
N LEU A 208 -18.33 -7.19 -5.53
CA LEU A 208 -17.28 -7.49 -6.51
C LEU A 208 -17.70 -8.64 -7.42
N PRO A 209 -17.29 -8.63 -8.70
CA PRO A 209 -17.52 -9.78 -9.59
C PRO A 209 -16.74 -11.02 -9.11
N GLU A 210 -17.30 -12.20 -9.40
CA GLU A 210 -16.69 -13.51 -9.10
C GLU A 210 -15.54 -13.85 -10.04
#